data_dea7fe8cb8861e355ea9cd9464155d9f
#
_entry.id   dea7fe8cb8861e355ea9cd9464155d9f
#
_cell.length_a   1.000
_cell.length_b   1.000
_cell.length_c   1.000
_cell.angle_alpha   90.00
_cell.angle_beta   90.00
_cell.angle_gamma   90.00
#
_symmetry.space_group_name_H-M   'P 1'
#
loop_
_entity.id
_entity.type
_entity.pdbx_description
1 polymer ?
#
loop_
_entity_poly.entity_id
_entity_poly.type
_entity_poly.pdbx_seq_one_letter_code
_entity_poly.pdbx_strand_id
1 'polypeptide(L)'
;MQNMNRIIDELTLMLLYLTSWQEYPTEGIRHKPIRTAEKFRLTWKGHDRNALTRLDVEGLVFDDCGKALIRITQDGEARAQELLRQ
;
A
#
# COMPACT_ATOMS: atom_id res chain seq x y z
N MET A 1 7.01 -3.53 -26.84
CA MET A 1 5.74 -2.88 -26.43
C MET A 1 5.61 -2.98 -24.91
N GLN A 2 5.34 -1.88 -24.24
CA GLN A 2 5.19 -1.90 -22.79
C GLN A 2 3.84 -2.54 -22.42
N ASN A 3 3.86 -3.29 -21.32
CA ASN A 3 2.66 -3.88 -20.77
C ASN A 3 1.84 -2.80 -20.07
N MET A 4 0.64 -2.52 -20.56
CA MET A 4 -0.23 -1.49 -19.98
C MET A 4 -0.59 -1.79 -18.54
N ASN A 5 -0.75 -3.06 -18.18
CA ASN A 5 -1.04 -3.44 -16.80
C ASN A 5 0.10 -3.04 -15.87
N ARG A 6 1.34 -3.20 -16.32
CA ARG A 6 2.49 -2.78 -15.54
C ARG A 6 2.48 -1.27 -15.30
N ILE A 7 2.16 -0.50 -16.33
CA ILE A 7 2.08 0.96 -16.21
C ILE A 7 0.97 1.35 -15.22
N ILE A 8 -0.19 0.74 -15.35
CA ILE A 8 -1.32 0.99 -14.43
C ILE A 8 -0.91 0.65 -12.99
N ASP A 9 -0.26 -0.49 -12.80
CA ASP A 9 0.14 -0.94 -11.47
C ASP A 9 1.18 0.00 -10.86
N GLU A 10 2.16 0.43 -11.64
CA GLU A 10 3.19 1.36 -11.16
C GLU A 10 2.59 2.71 -10.79
N LEU A 11 1.72 3.25 -11.63
CA LEU A 11 1.03 4.50 -11.34
C LEU A 11 0.13 4.37 -10.12
N THR A 12 -0.58 3.25 -10.01
CA THR A 12 -1.45 2.98 -8.87
C THR A 12 -0.63 2.92 -7.57
N LEU A 13 0.49 2.21 -7.60
CA LEU A 13 1.37 2.10 -6.43
C LEU A 13 1.90 3.48 -6.00
N MET A 14 2.32 4.30 -6.96
CA MET A 14 2.79 5.65 -6.65
C MET A 14 1.69 6.49 -6.02
N LEU A 15 0.46 6.43 -6.57
CA LEU A 15 -0.66 7.16 -6.01
C LEU A 15 -1.02 6.68 -4.61
N LEU A 16 -1.04 5.36 -4.40
CA LEU A 16 -1.30 4.79 -3.08
C LEU A 16 -0.28 5.32 -2.07
N TYR A 17 0.99 5.31 -2.44
CA TYR A 17 2.06 5.78 -1.57
C TYR A 17 1.93 7.28 -1.26
N LEU A 18 1.70 8.10 -2.29
CA LEU A 18 1.59 9.56 -2.14
C LEU A 18 0.40 9.98 -1.28
N THR A 19 -0.69 9.20 -1.31
CA THR A 19 -1.88 9.49 -0.53
C THR A 19 -1.90 8.75 0.80
N SER A 20 -0.83 8.00 1.11
CA SER A 20 -0.76 7.19 2.32
C SER A 20 -0.34 8.01 3.54
N TRP A 21 -0.61 7.44 4.70
CA TRP A 21 -0.14 7.97 5.99
C TRP A 21 0.44 6.82 6.80
N GLN A 22 1.20 7.17 7.83
CA GLN A 22 1.81 6.16 8.71
C GLN A 22 1.02 6.07 10.00
N GLU A 23 0.87 4.83 10.48
CA GLU A 23 0.25 4.56 11.75
C GLU A 23 1.05 3.50 12.51
N TYR A 24 0.99 3.57 13.83
CA TYR A 24 1.46 2.48 14.67
C TYR A 24 0.38 1.39 14.71
N PRO A 25 0.78 0.11 14.79
CA PRO A 25 -0.21 -0.93 15.06
C PRO A 25 -0.87 -0.66 16.40
N THR A 26 -2.12 -1.11 16.52
CA THR A 26 -2.88 -0.94 17.75
C THR A 26 -3.04 -2.29 18.45
N GLU A 27 -3.17 -2.26 19.78
CA GLU A 27 -3.37 -3.47 20.54
C GLU A 27 -4.75 -3.48 21.20
N GLY A 28 -5.35 -4.68 21.23
CA GLY A 28 -6.49 -5.00 22.04
C GLY A 28 -7.73 -4.16 21.81
N ILE A 29 -8.64 -4.23 22.77
CA ILE A 29 -9.95 -3.58 22.71
C ILE A 29 -9.82 -2.04 22.80
N ARG A 30 -8.74 -1.56 23.41
CA ARG A 30 -8.55 -0.12 23.62
C ARG A 30 -7.95 0.61 22.42
N HIS A 31 -7.52 -0.12 21.42
CA HIS A 31 -6.92 0.44 20.19
C HIS A 31 -5.80 1.44 20.48
N LYS A 32 -4.99 1.17 21.51
CA LYS A 32 -3.85 2.02 21.82
C LYS A 32 -2.71 1.74 20.86
N PRO A 33 -2.04 2.78 20.34
CA PRO A 33 -0.89 2.57 19.47
C PRO A 33 0.24 1.86 20.20
N ILE A 34 0.85 0.87 19.53
CA ILE A 34 2.04 0.18 20.02
C ILE A 34 3.25 0.94 19.52
N ARG A 35 3.73 1.91 20.31
CA ARG A 35 4.76 2.85 19.86
C ARG A 35 6.15 2.26 19.76
N THR A 36 6.36 1.06 20.32
CA THR A 36 7.62 0.34 20.18
C THR A 36 7.69 -0.48 18.89
N ALA A 37 6.54 -0.66 18.20
CA ALA A 37 6.48 -1.38 16.95
C ALA A 37 6.75 -0.44 15.78
N GLU A 38 7.15 -1.01 14.64
CA GLU A 38 7.32 -0.23 13.43
C GLU A 38 5.99 0.30 12.91
N LYS A 39 6.00 1.53 12.45
CA LYS A 39 4.85 2.11 11.77
C LYS A 39 4.62 1.42 10.43
N PHE A 40 3.37 1.39 10.00
CA PHE A 40 3.01 0.90 8.68
C PHE A 40 2.21 1.96 7.93
N ARG A 41 2.16 1.83 6.60
CA ARG A 41 1.46 2.78 5.75
C ARG A 41 0.10 2.23 5.34
N LEU A 42 -0.89 3.10 5.44
CA LEU A 42 -2.27 2.82 5.03
C LEU A 42 -2.72 3.87 4.04
N THR A 43 -3.63 3.49 3.16
CA THR A 43 -4.32 4.42 2.29
C THR A 43 -5.70 3.86 1.93
N TRP A 44 -6.53 4.69 1.32
CA TRP A 44 -7.88 4.29 0.92
C TRP A 44 -7.84 3.45 -0.35
N LYS A 45 -8.74 2.46 -0.43
CA LYS A 45 -8.93 1.65 -1.63
C LYS A 45 -9.83 2.40 -2.61
N GLY A 46 -9.33 3.32 -3.33
CA GLY A 46 -10.12 4.05 -4.32
C GLY A 46 -9.65 3.82 -5.74
N HIS A 47 -8.98 2.69 -6.00
CA HIS A 47 -8.28 2.45 -7.26
C HIS A 47 -8.81 1.22 -7.98
N ASP A 48 -8.28 0.97 -9.19
CA ASP A 48 -8.66 -0.21 -9.98
C ASP A 48 -8.40 -1.49 -9.18
N ARG A 49 -9.45 -2.27 -9.00
CA ARG A 49 -9.37 -3.52 -8.21
C ARG A 49 -8.36 -4.50 -8.80
N ASN A 50 -8.27 -4.59 -10.12
CA ASN A 50 -7.33 -5.51 -10.77
C ASN A 50 -5.89 -5.11 -10.50
N ALA A 51 -5.60 -3.82 -10.52
CA ALA A 51 -4.28 -3.31 -10.17
C ALA A 51 -3.95 -3.63 -8.71
N LEU A 52 -4.88 -3.43 -7.79
CA LEU A 52 -4.67 -3.75 -6.38
C LEU A 52 -4.38 -5.24 -6.17
N THR A 53 -5.11 -6.10 -6.88
CA THR A 53 -4.89 -7.55 -6.81
C THR A 53 -3.51 -7.92 -7.31
N ARG A 54 -3.06 -7.36 -8.44
CA ARG A 54 -1.72 -7.64 -8.96
C ARG A 54 -0.63 -7.15 -8.01
N LEU A 55 -0.80 -5.97 -7.43
CA LEU A 55 0.16 -5.44 -6.46
C LEU A 55 0.23 -6.32 -5.20
N ASP A 56 -0.91 -6.86 -4.77
CA ASP A 56 -0.96 -7.78 -3.63
C ASP A 56 -0.20 -9.07 -3.95
N VAL A 57 -0.42 -9.64 -5.14
CA VAL A 57 0.28 -10.86 -5.57
C VAL A 57 1.79 -10.64 -5.61
N GLU A 58 2.22 -9.43 -6.00
CA GLU A 58 3.65 -9.09 -6.03
C GLU A 58 4.22 -8.77 -4.64
N GLY A 59 3.39 -8.73 -3.61
CA GLY A 59 3.84 -8.43 -2.25
C GLY A 59 4.11 -6.96 -1.98
N LEU A 60 3.59 -6.06 -2.83
CA LEU A 60 3.82 -4.63 -2.70
C LEU A 60 2.75 -3.95 -1.85
N VAL A 61 1.57 -4.55 -1.76
CA VAL A 61 0.50 -4.12 -0.87
C VAL A 61 -0.10 -5.34 -0.19
N PHE A 62 -0.76 -5.10 0.92
CA PHE A 62 -1.53 -6.13 1.61
C PHE A 62 -2.98 -5.69 1.63
N ASP A 63 -3.81 -6.40 0.88
CA ASP A 63 -5.23 -6.12 0.76
C ASP A 63 -6.01 -7.08 1.65
N ASP A 64 -6.57 -6.54 2.73
CA ASP A 64 -7.42 -7.30 3.63
C ASP A 64 -8.87 -7.12 3.16
N CYS A 65 -9.39 -8.14 2.50
CA CYS A 65 -10.71 -8.12 1.89
C CYS A 65 -11.79 -7.58 2.84
N GLY A 66 -12.60 -6.66 2.32
CA GLY A 66 -13.73 -6.11 3.05
C GLY A 66 -13.45 -4.85 3.82
N LYS A 67 -12.22 -4.39 3.90
CA LYS A 67 -11.88 -3.10 4.52
C LYS A 67 -11.74 -2.03 3.45
N ALA A 68 -12.01 -0.80 3.84
CA ALA A 68 -11.84 0.35 2.94
C ALA A 68 -10.38 0.77 2.79
N LEU A 69 -9.51 0.24 3.64
CA LEU A 69 -8.09 0.60 3.67
C LEU A 69 -7.23 -0.52 3.12
N ILE A 70 -6.10 -0.15 2.54
CA ILE A 70 -5.09 -1.08 2.07
C ILE A 70 -3.75 -0.69 2.70
N ARG A 71 -2.95 -1.70 3.04
CA ARG A 71 -1.63 -1.49 3.63
C ARG A 71 -0.56 -1.60 2.55
N ILE A 72 0.38 -0.66 2.56
CA ILE A 72 1.55 -0.72 1.68
C ILE A 72 2.66 -1.42 2.44
N THR A 73 3.22 -2.48 1.85
CA THR A 73 4.33 -3.23 2.46
C THR A 73 5.63 -2.42 2.39
N GLN A 74 6.64 -2.85 3.12
CA GLN A 74 7.96 -2.22 3.03
C GLN A 74 8.52 -2.31 1.59
N ASP A 75 8.32 -3.44 0.93
CA ASP A 75 8.71 -3.61 -0.47
C ASP A 75 7.93 -2.66 -1.38
N GLY A 76 6.63 -2.50 -1.13
CA GLY A 76 5.80 -1.56 -1.88
C GLY A 76 6.25 -0.12 -1.70
N GLU A 77 6.58 0.25 -0.47
CA GLU A 77 7.08 1.59 -0.17
C GLU A 77 8.41 1.85 -0.88
N ALA A 78 9.35 0.90 -0.81
CA ALA A 78 10.64 1.01 -1.49
C ALA A 78 10.47 1.13 -3.00
N ARG A 79 9.59 0.32 -3.58
CA ARG A 79 9.33 0.35 -5.01
C ARG A 79 8.70 1.66 -5.45
N ALA A 80 7.74 2.18 -4.67
CA ALA A 80 7.11 3.47 -4.97
C ALA A 80 8.14 4.59 -4.95
N GLN A 81 9.01 4.60 -3.94
CA GLN A 81 10.07 5.60 -3.83
C GLN A 81 11.02 5.54 -5.02
N GLU A 82 11.38 4.34 -5.45
CA GLU A 82 12.23 4.15 -6.63
C GLU A 82 11.55 4.71 -7.89
N LEU A 83 10.27 4.40 -8.08
CA LEU A 83 9.51 4.89 -9.23
C LEU A 83 9.41 6.42 -9.25
N LEU A 84 9.25 7.03 -8.08
CA LEU A 84 9.12 8.48 -7.97
C LEU A 84 10.43 9.23 -8.23
N ARG A 85 11.56 8.54 -8.17
CA ARG A 85 12.86 9.15 -8.44
C ARG A 85 13.22 9.20 -9.92
N GLN A 86 12.49 8.49 -10.74
CA GLN A 86 12.79 8.41 -12.18
C GLN A 86 12.33 9.65 -12.92
#